data_0015a3097509d5cfa15acbb49153d65f
#
_entry.id   0015a3097509d5cfa15acbb49153d65f
#
_cell.length_a   1.000
_cell.length_b   1.000
_cell.length_c   1.000
_cell.angle_alpha   90.00
_cell.angle_beta   90.00
_cell.angle_gamma   90.00
#
_symmetry.space_group_name_H-M   'P 1'
#
loop_
_entity.id
_entity.type
_entity.pdbx_description
1 polymer ?
#
loop_
_entity_poly.entity_id
_entity_poly.type
_entity_poly.pdbx_seq_one_letter_code
_entity_poly.pdbx_strand_id
1 'polypeptide(L)'
;MKCIMNPRPDIQEELIKPYKEMEDVYSLSCVVGDAMEREQVMRHDMKPKSINKKIIGPAITVKLTAGDIVDCLCVFEIARPGDVIVIDAFGETETSIWGGLMSGLARNAGIAGAVIDGSCRDTDEAKKVG
;
A
#
# COMPACT_ATOMS: atom_id res chain seq x y z
N MET A 1 -6.38 -11.37 -20.06
CA MET A 1 -6.59 -11.95 -18.72
C MET A 1 -7.74 -11.20 -18.07
N LYS A 2 -8.59 -11.82 -17.28
CA LYS A 2 -9.76 -11.14 -16.70
C LYS A 2 -9.45 -10.84 -15.23
N CYS A 3 -9.32 -9.58 -14.88
CA CYS A 3 -9.19 -9.15 -13.48
C CYS A 3 -10.44 -9.58 -12.70
N ILE A 4 -10.26 -10.23 -11.56
CA ILE A 4 -11.36 -10.56 -10.65
C ILE A 4 -11.38 -9.52 -9.56
N MET A 5 -12.40 -8.66 -9.58
CA MET A 5 -12.59 -7.62 -8.58
C MET A 5 -13.70 -8.03 -7.62
N ASN A 6 -13.34 -8.11 -6.33
CA ASN A 6 -14.33 -8.21 -5.27
C ASN A 6 -14.81 -6.81 -4.88
N PRO A 7 -16.06 -6.67 -4.41
CA PRO A 7 -16.54 -5.40 -3.91
C PRO A 7 -15.61 -4.88 -2.80
N ARG A 8 -15.32 -3.58 -2.82
CA ARG A 8 -14.58 -2.94 -1.74
C ARG A 8 -15.37 -3.09 -0.45
N PRO A 9 -14.75 -3.55 0.66
CA PRO A 9 -15.43 -3.58 1.95
C PRO A 9 -15.79 -2.16 2.38
N ASP A 10 -16.96 -2.00 2.98
CA ASP A 10 -17.38 -0.73 3.57
C ASP A 10 -16.71 -0.56 4.93
N ILE A 11 -15.58 0.14 4.93
CA ILE A 11 -14.79 0.42 6.14
C ILE A 11 -15.22 1.78 6.66
N GLN A 12 -15.80 1.77 7.85
CA GLN A 12 -16.26 2.99 8.51
C GLN A 12 -15.06 3.85 8.94
N GLU A 13 -15.15 5.15 8.71
CA GLU A 13 -14.07 6.08 9.02
C GLU A 13 -13.74 6.10 10.53
N GLU A 14 -14.72 5.83 11.37
CA GLU A 14 -14.56 5.73 12.82
C GLU A 14 -13.53 4.68 13.25
N LEU A 15 -13.32 3.64 12.45
CA LEU A 15 -12.32 2.61 12.71
C LEU A 15 -10.89 3.10 12.42
N ILE A 16 -10.73 4.03 11.51
CA ILE A 16 -9.43 4.55 11.07
C ILE A 16 -9.03 5.80 11.85
N LYS A 17 -10.01 6.61 12.25
CA LYS A 17 -9.81 7.88 12.93
C LYS A 17 -8.88 7.79 14.17
N PRO A 18 -9.03 6.83 15.09
CA PRO A 18 -8.14 6.73 16.26
C PRO A 18 -6.66 6.58 15.87
N TYR A 19 -6.36 5.85 14.80
CA TYR A 19 -4.97 5.68 14.33
C TYR A 19 -4.43 6.98 13.72
N LYS A 20 -5.24 7.74 13.00
CA LYS A 20 -4.86 9.05 12.46
C LYS A 20 -4.59 10.05 13.59
N GLU A 21 -5.36 10.02 14.65
CA GLU A 21 -5.16 10.86 15.83
C GLU A 21 -3.87 10.54 16.59
N MET A 22 -3.32 9.34 16.40
CA MET A 22 -2.03 8.91 16.95
C MET A 22 -0.85 9.11 15.98
N GLU A 23 -1.01 9.85 14.89
CA GLU A 23 0.04 10.03 13.87
C GLU A 23 1.35 10.58 14.48
N ASP A 24 1.27 11.40 15.50
CA ASP A 24 2.43 11.97 16.18
C ASP A 24 3.16 10.99 17.13
N VAL A 25 2.56 9.84 17.42
CA VAL A 25 3.19 8.83 18.26
C VAL A 25 4.43 8.27 17.57
N TYR A 26 5.59 8.44 18.21
CA TYR A 26 6.84 7.87 17.71
C TYR A 26 6.74 6.35 17.68
N SER A 27 7.21 5.74 16.58
CA SER A 27 7.14 4.28 16.39
C SER A 27 5.73 3.68 16.49
N LEU A 28 4.71 4.37 15.99
CA LEU A 28 3.31 3.93 16.05
C LEU A 28 3.11 2.49 15.55
N SER A 29 3.81 2.08 14.48
CA SER A 29 3.72 0.72 13.96
C SER A 29 4.20 -0.34 14.96
N CYS A 30 5.21 -0.02 15.78
CA CYS A 30 5.67 -0.92 16.84
C CYS A 30 4.63 -1.01 17.97
N VAL A 31 4.05 0.12 18.36
CA VAL A 31 3.00 0.17 19.39
C VAL A 31 1.79 -0.66 18.97
N VAL A 32 1.34 -0.51 17.71
CA VAL A 32 0.24 -1.30 17.16
C VAL A 32 0.63 -2.78 17.07
N GLY A 33 1.84 -3.09 16.62
CA GLY A 33 2.35 -4.46 16.54
C GLY A 33 2.40 -5.14 17.89
N ASP A 34 2.85 -4.46 18.94
CA ASP A 34 2.87 -4.99 20.30
C ASP A 34 1.44 -5.21 20.85
N ALA A 35 0.50 -4.31 20.54
CA ALA A 35 -0.92 -4.48 20.90
C ALA A 35 -1.57 -5.68 20.21
N MET A 36 -1.08 -6.08 19.04
CA MET A 36 -1.50 -7.28 18.31
C MET A 36 -0.67 -8.53 18.68
N GLU A 37 0.01 -8.53 19.82
CA GLU A 37 0.89 -9.64 20.26
C GLU A 37 1.98 -9.99 19.22
N ARG A 38 2.36 -9.01 18.37
CA ARG A 38 3.33 -9.14 17.29
C ARG A 38 2.89 -10.05 16.15
N GLU A 39 1.63 -10.42 16.11
CA GLU A 39 1.04 -11.12 14.99
C GLU A 39 0.65 -10.13 13.87
N GLN A 40 0.58 -10.63 12.65
CA GLN A 40 0.13 -9.88 11.46
C GLN A 40 0.93 -8.60 11.16
N VAL A 41 2.16 -8.51 11.64
CA VAL A 41 3.08 -7.44 11.25
C VAL A 41 3.81 -7.81 9.96
N MET A 42 4.15 -6.77 9.18
CA MET A 42 4.92 -6.99 7.95
C MET A 42 6.31 -7.54 8.25
N ARG A 43 6.85 -8.31 7.31
CA ARG A 43 8.19 -8.87 7.41
C ARG A 43 9.26 -7.77 7.47
N HIS A 44 10.38 -8.06 8.10
CA HIS A 44 11.49 -7.11 8.31
C HIS A 44 12.20 -6.68 7.00
N ASP A 45 12.02 -7.42 5.92
CA ASP A 45 12.57 -7.12 4.60
C ASP A 45 11.76 -6.07 3.82
N MET A 46 10.56 -5.72 4.29
CA MET A 46 9.81 -4.59 3.77
C MET A 46 10.51 -3.27 4.09
N LYS A 47 10.91 -2.54 3.06
CA LYS A 47 11.72 -1.32 3.20
C LYS A 47 11.02 -0.10 2.57
N PRO A 48 11.09 1.08 3.22
CA PRO A 48 10.60 2.30 2.59
C PRO A 48 11.44 2.63 1.35
N LYS A 49 10.77 2.92 0.26
CA LYS A 49 11.38 3.25 -1.05
C LYS A 49 11.03 4.66 -1.51
N SER A 50 10.04 5.29 -0.90
CA SER A 50 9.70 6.68 -1.14
C SER A 50 10.17 7.57 0.02
N ILE A 51 9.41 8.56 0.39
CA ILE A 51 9.71 9.41 1.55
C ILE A 51 9.43 8.65 2.86
N ASN A 52 10.14 9.04 3.92
CA ASN A 52 9.89 8.49 5.25
C ASN A 52 8.63 9.15 5.85
N LYS A 53 7.49 8.51 5.65
CA LYS A 53 6.18 8.99 6.06
C LYS A 53 5.38 7.84 6.66
N LYS A 54 4.61 8.11 7.71
CA LYS A 54 3.59 7.18 8.18
C LYS A 54 2.45 7.14 7.18
N ILE A 55 1.98 5.95 6.88
CA ILE A 55 0.78 5.71 6.07
C ILE A 55 -0.27 5.02 6.94
N ILE A 56 -1.46 5.60 7.00
CA ILE A 56 -2.57 5.12 7.81
C ILE A 56 -3.82 5.18 6.94
N GLY A 57 -4.47 4.05 6.75
CA GLY A 57 -5.68 3.97 5.94
C GLY A 57 -6.19 2.55 5.77
N PRO A 58 -7.41 2.39 5.24
CA PRO A 58 -7.94 1.09 4.86
C PRO A 58 -7.05 0.40 3.84
N ALA A 59 -6.77 -0.88 4.04
CA ALA A 59 -5.99 -1.67 3.08
C ALA A 59 -6.89 -2.18 1.94
N ILE A 60 -6.53 -1.86 0.71
CA ILE A 60 -7.09 -2.44 -0.50
C ILE A 60 -6.05 -3.42 -1.05
N THR A 61 -6.38 -4.69 -1.03
CA THR A 61 -5.43 -5.75 -1.37
C THR A 61 -5.54 -6.17 -2.82
N VAL A 62 -4.39 -6.39 -3.44
CA VAL A 62 -4.26 -6.90 -4.81
C VAL A 62 -3.35 -8.13 -4.78
N LYS A 63 -3.81 -9.21 -5.37
CA LYS A 63 -2.99 -10.40 -5.58
C LYS A 63 -2.71 -10.54 -7.06
N LEU A 64 -1.44 -10.50 -7.43
CA LEU A 64 -1.00 -10.58 -8.81
C LEU A 64 -0.54 -12.00 -9.17
N THR A 65 -0.59 -12.33 -10.45
CA THR A 65 0.26 -13.38 -11.01
C THR A 65 1.66 -12.79 -11.24
N ALA A 66 2.70 -13.56 -11.03
CA ALA A 66 4.08 -13.09 -11.21
C ALA A 66 4.26 -12.40 -12.58
N GLY A 67 4.79 -11.18 -12.57
CA GLY A 67 5.03 -10.38 -13.76
C GLY A 67 3.80 -9.67 -14.37
N ASP A 68 2.60 -9.84 -13.83
CA ASP A 68 1.40 -9.18 -14.33
C ASP A 68 1.16 -7.84 -13.64
N ILE A 69 1.39 -6.76 -14.40
CA ILE A 69 1.15 -5.39 -13.92
C ILE A 69 -0.25 -4.87 -14.31
N VAL A 70 -0.94 -5.53 -15.23
CA VAL A 70 -2.24 -5.04 -15.74
C VAL A 70 -3.31 -5.14 -14.65
N ASP A 71 -3.35 -6.27 -13.95
CA ASP A 71 -4.28 -6.47 -12.84
C ASP A 71 -4.04 -5.48 -11.68
N CYS A 72 -2.80 -5.00 -11.53
CA CYS A 72 -2.48 -3.97 -10.56
C CYS A 72 -3.18 -2.64 -10.85
N LEU A 73 -3.38 -2.28 -12.11
CA LEU A 73 -4.09 -1.07 -12.50
C LEU A 73 -5.58 -1.11 -12.14
N CYS A 74 -6.18 -2.30 -12.11
CA CYS A 74 -7.58 -2.45 -11.76
C CYS A 74 -7.90 -1.98 -10.33
N VAL A 75 -6.90 -1.91 -9.44
CA VAL A 75 -7.12 -1.42 -8.07
C VAL A 75 -7.66 0.00 -8.04
N PHE A 76 -7.28 0.84 -8.99
CA PHE A 76 -7.74 2.24 -9.04
C PHE A 76 -9.23 2.40 -9.39
N GLU A 77 -9.89 1.34 -9.87
CA GLU A 77 -11.34 1.35 -10.09
C GLU A 77 -12.13 1.27 -8.78
N ILE A 78 -11.53 0.65 -7.73
CA ILE A 78 -12.20 0.42 -6.44
C ILE A 78 -11.59 1.22 -5.29
N ALA A 79 -10.34 1.65 -5.41
CA ALA A 79 -9.65 2.42 -4.37
C ALA A 79 -10.26 3.82 -4.24
N ARG A 80 -10.24 4.34 -3.01
CA ARG A 80 -10.74 5.68 -2.65
C ARG A 80 -9.64 6.51 -2.02
N PRO A 81 -9.77 7.83 -2.01
CA PRO A 81 -8.85 8.69 -1.28
C PRO A 81 -8.66 8.25 0.18
N GLY A 82 -7.42 8.19 0.62
CA GLY A 82 -7.04 7.72 1.96
C GLY A 82 -6.80 6.22 2.10
N ASP A 83 -7.10 5.41 1.07
CA ASP A 83 -6.78 3.98 1.09
C ASP A 83 -5.27 3.73 0.98
N VAL A 84 -4.84 2.58 1.45
CA VAL A 84 -3.50 2.03 1.28
C VAL A 84 -3.57 0.83 0.36
N ILE A 85 -2.86 0.87 -0.77
CA ILE A 85 -2.81 -0.25 -1.71
C ILE A 85 -1.77 -1.26 -1.21
N VAL A 86 -2.18 -2.51 -1.04
CA VAL A 86 -1.29 -3.60 -0.60
C VAL A 86 -1.25 -4.68 -1.68
N ILE A 87 -0.08 -4.89 -2.25
CA ILE A 87 0.12 -5.78 -3.41
C ILE A 87 0.92 -7.00 -2.98
N ASP A 88 0.33 -8.17 -3.16
CA ASP A 88 1.01 -9.45 -3.11
C ASP A 88 1.46 -9.82 -4.54
N ALA A 89 2.75 -9.65 -4.82
CA ALA A 89 3.39 -10.07 -6.07
C ALA A 89 4.32 -11.28 -5.85
N PHE A 90 4.09 -12.07 -4.81
CA PHE A 90 4.86 -13.26 -4.46
C PHE A 90 6.35 -13.03 -4.25
N GLY A 91 6.77 -11.84 -3.83
CA GLY A 91 8.18 -11.49 -3.69
C GLY A 91 8.94 -11.46 -5.03
N GLU A 92 8.23 -11.33 -6.16
CA GLU A 92 8.84 -11.27 -7.49
C GLU A 92 9.77 -10.05 -7.59
N THR A 93 11.01 -10.28 -8.00
CA THR A 93 12.05 -9.24 -8.07
C THR A 93 12.54 -8.94 -9.48
N GLU A 94 12.24 -9.81 -10.43
CA GLU A 94 12.69 -9.65 -11.82
C GLU A 94 11.83 -8.64 -12.60
N THR A 95 10.53 -8.58 -12.24
CA THR A 95 9.58 -7.67 -12.86
C THR A 95 9.12 -6.62 -11.87
N SER A 96 9.39 -5.35 -12.15
CA SER A 96 8.91 -4.27 -11.32
C SER A 96 7.41 -4.06 -11.49
N ILE A 97 6.68 -4.17 -10.40
CA ILE A 97 5.22 -4.00 -10.36
C ILE A 97 4.82 -2.54 -10.13
N TRP A 98 5.68 -1.75 -9.49
CA TRP A 98 5.40 -0.35 -9.14
C TRP A 98 6.52 0.57 -9.61
N GLY A 99 6.16 1.72 -10.15
CA GLY A 99 7.12 2.71 -10.62
C GLY A 99 6.55 4.12 -10.58
N GLY A 100 7.20 5.05 -11.28
CA GLY A 100 6.83 6.47 -11.31
C GLY A 100 5.40 6.71 -11.79
N LEU A 101 4.96 6.01 -12.85
CA LEU A 101 3.58 6.11 -13.35
C LEU A 101 2.55 5.71 -12.30
N MET A 102 2.74 4.57 -11.64
CA MET A 102 1.85 4.08 -10.59
C MET A 102 1.81 5.02 -9.40
N SER A 103 2.96 5.58 -9.02
CA SER A 103 3.06 6.60 -7.96
C SER A 103 2.27 7.85 -8.31
N GLY A 104 2.36 8.33 -9.55
CA GLY A 104 1.58 9.46 -10.03
C GLY A 104 0.08 9.21 -10.03
N LEU A 105 -0.36 8.02 -10.48
CA LEU A 105 -1.76 7.60 -10.44
C LEU A 105 -2.27 7.54 -9.00
N ALA A 106 -1.52 6.93 -8.09
CA ALA A 106 -1.86 6.81 -6.68
C ALA A 106 -2.04 8.19 -6.04
N ARG A 107 -1.10 9.11 -6.28
CA ARG A 107 -1.23 10.49 -5.80
C ARG A 107 -2.47 11.18 -6.33
N ASN A 108 -2.74 11.11 -7.63
CA ASN A 108 -3.91 11.73 -8.24
C ASN A 108 -5.23 11.14 -7.71
N ALA A 109 -5.22 9.85 -7.37
CA ALA A 109 -6.36 9.18 -6.74
C ALA A 109 -6.47 9.45 -5.23
N GLY A 110 -5.55 10.20 -4.63
CA GLY A 110 -5.55 10.49 -3.19
C GLY A 110 -5.18 9.31 -2.30
N ILE A 111 -4.49 8.30 -2.84
CA ILE A 111 -4.06 7.12 -2.11
C ILE A 111 -3.02 7.52 -1.04
N ALA A 112 -3.18 7.02 0.18
CA ALA A 112 -2.31 7.34 1.30
C ALA A 112 -0.91 6.73 1.18
N GLY A 113 -0.80 5.58 0.52
CA GLY A 113 0.46 4.90 0.27
C GLY A 113 0.28 3.53 -0.35
N ALA A 114 1.39 2.88 -0.67
CA ALA A 114 1.39 1.53 -1.22
C ALA A 114 2.44 0.65 -0.53
N VAL A 115 2.09 -0.62 -0.34
CA VAL A 115 2.97 -1.69 0.16
C VAL A 115 3.04 -2.76 -0.92
N ILE A 116 4.23 -3.13 -1.33
CA ILE A 116 4.45 -4.07 -2.43
C ILE A 116 5.34 -5.22 -1.96
N ASP A 117 4.81 -6.43 -1.93
CA ASP A 117 5.62 -7.65 -1.77
C ASP A 117 6.16 -8.07 -3.13
N GLY A 118 7.21 -7.36 -3.56
CA GLY A 118 7.82 -7.48 -4.87
C GLY A 118 8.82 -6.35 -5.11
N SER A 119 9.18 -6.11 -6.37
CA SER A 119 10.11 -5.04 -6.71
C SER A 119 9.40 -3.77 -7.19
N CYS A 120 10.06 -2.64 -6.97
CA CYS A 120 9.66 -1.35 -7.51
C CYS A 120 10.84 -0.65 -8.19
N ARG A 121 10.54 0.23 -9.15
CA ARG A 121 11.52 1.05 -9.87
C ARG A 121 11.20 2.54 -9.75
N ASP A 122 12.01 3.38 -10.35
CA ASP A 122 11.78 4.83 -10.41
C ASP A 122 11.60 5.45 -9.02
N THR A 123 12.35 4.96 -8.04
CA THR A 123 12.17 5.36 -6.63
C THR A 123 12.44 6.84 -6.39
N ASP A 124 13.30 7.48 -7.22
CA ASP A 124 13.54 8.92 -7.14
C ASP A 124 12.34 9.74 -7.64
N GLU A 125 11.60 9.22 -8.60
CA GLU A 125 10.32 9.83 -9.02
C GLU A 125 9.25 9.61 -7.96
N ALA A 126 9.17 8.42 -7.38
CA ALA A 126 8.25 8.15 -6.28
C ALA A 126 8.49 9.09 -5.09
N LYS A 127 9.76 9.41 -4.75
CA LYS A 127 10.10 10.39 -3.71
C LYS A 127 9.65 11.80 -4.04
N LYS A 128 9.68 12.20 -5.31
CA LYS A 128 9.21 13.54 -5.75
C LYS A 128 7.68 13.63 -5.71
N VAL A 129 7.02 12.52 -5.95
CA VAL A 129 5.56 12.43 -5.91
C VAL A 129 5.04 12.52 -4.47
N GLY A 130 5.72 11.92 -3.50
CA GLY A 130 5.40 11.98 -2.06
C GLY A 130 4.55 10.84 -1.58
#